data_c4b02a147308a23dbe8ebabd5f2eafaa
#
_entry.id   c4b02a147308a23dbe8ebabd5f2eafaa
#
_cell.length_a   1.000
_cell.length_b   1.000
_cell.length_c   1.000
_cell.angle_alpha   90.00
_cell.angle_beta   90.00
_cell.angle_gamma   90.00
#
_symmetry.space_group_name_H-M   'P 1'
#
loop_
_entity.id
_entity.type
_entity.pdbx_description
1 polymer ?
#
loop_
_entity_poly.entity_id
_entity_poly.type
_entity_poly.pdbx_seq_one_letter_code
_entity_poly.pdbx_strand_id
1 'polypeptide(L)'
;TDKAYKLTDGAGMFLLVHPNGSRYWRLRYRILGKEKTLALGVYPEVSLSEARTKRDEARKLISEGVDPCEQKRAKKVVPDLQLSFEHIARRWHASNKQWAQSHSDKVLKSLETHVFPFIGNRDITTLSTPDLLIPVRAAEVKQIYEIASRLQQRISAVMRYAVQSGIIRYNPALDMAGALTTVKRQHRPA
;
A
#
# COMPACT_ATOMS: atom_id res chain seq x y z
N THR A 1 28.48 -4.77 29.38
CA THR A 1 27.26 -5.37 30.00
C THR A 1 26.60 -6.30 29.00
N ASP A 2 26.40 -7.56 29.34
CA ASP A 2 25.84 -8.60 28.47
C ASP A 2 24.31 -8.49 28.28
N LYS A 3 23.68 -7.46 28.86
CA LYS A 3 22.24 -7.23 28.80
C LYS A 3 21.93 -5.82 28.35
N ALA A 4 20.85 -5.66 27.56
CA ALA A 4 20.35 -4.36 27.19
C ALA A 4 19.86 -3.59 28.43
N TYR A 5 20.16 -2.29 28.52
CA TYR A 5 19.74 -1.43 29.62
C TYR A 5 19.08 -0.14 29.09
N LYS A 6 18.37 0.55 29.98
CA LYS A 6 17.59 1.76 29.65
C LYS A 6 18.16 2.96 30.39
N LEU A 7 18.36 4.07 29.69
CA LEU A 7 18.66 5.38 30.25
C LEU A 7 17.38 6.24 30.11
N THR A 8 16.75 6.57 31.23
CA THR A 8 15.48 7.31 31.24
C THR A 8 15.71 8.79 31.10
N ASP A 9 14.92 9.47 30.22
CA ASP A 9 14.99 10.93 30.04
C ASP A 9 13.70 11.65 30.55
N GLY A 10 12.73 10.90 31.07
CA GLY A 10 11.47 11.42 31.59
C GLY A 10 10.32 11.35 30.61
N ALA A 11 9.09 11.63 31.11
CA ALA A 11 7.86 11.63 30.34
C ALA A 11 7.61 10.34 29.49
N GLY A 12 8.12 9.18 29.99
CA GLY A 12 8.01 7.89 29.30
C GLY A 12 9.10 7.65 28.26
N MET A 13 9.98 8.62 27.95
CA MET A 13 11.08 8.45 27.01
C MET A 13 12.32 7.83 27.66
N PHE A 14 13.00 6.95 26.91
CA PHE A 14 14.26 6.34 27.32
C PHE A 14 15.13 5.96 26.11
N LEU A 15 16.44 5.92 26.35
CA LEU A 15 17.39 5.36 25.40
C LEU A 15 17.62 3.89 25.76
N LEU A 16 17.28 2.98 24.86
CA LEU A 16 17.58 1.56 24.97
C LEU A 16 18.96 1.31 24.38
N VAL A 17 19.89 0.86 25.21
CA VAL A 17 21.26 0.51 24.80
C VAL A 17 21.38 -1.00 24.76
N HIS A 18 21.73 -1.56 23.60
CA HIS A 18 21.95 -2.97 23.40
C HIS A 18 23.43 -3.37 23.61
N PRO A 19 23.73 -4.63 23.95
CA PRO A 19 25.11 -5.12 24.13
C PRO A 19 25.98 -4.95 22.88
N ASN A 20 25.38 -4.98 21.69
CA ASN A 20 26.06 -4.75 20.41
C ASN A 20 26.36 -3.26 20.10
N GLY A 21 26.14 -2.35 21.07
CA GLY A 21 26.38 -0.91 20.92
C GLY A 21 25.24 -0.14 20.26
N SER A 22 24.20 -0.79 19.72
CA SER A 22 23.06 -0.10 19.11
C SER A 22 22.25 0.62 20.17
N ARG A 23 21.80 1.85 19.85
CA ARG A 23 21.09 2.73 20.77
C ARG A 23 19.81 3.27 20.12
N TYR A 24 18.67 3.08 20.82
CA TYR A 24 17.35 3.39 20.27
C TYR A 24 16.56 4.29 21.19
N TRP A 25 16.08 5.42 20.70
CA TRP A 25 15.12 6.26 21.40
C TRP A 25 13.74 5.61 21.37
N ARG A 26 13.14 5.45 22.55
CA ARG A 26 11.83 4.81 22.75
C ARG A 26 10.95 5.67 23.64
N LEU A 27 9.65 5.70 23.35
CA LEU A 27 8.61 6.28 24.21
C LEU A 27 7.67 5.18 24.65
N ARG A 28 7.55 4.96 25.96
CA ARG A 28 6.53 4.11 26.56
C ARG A 28 5.33 4.95 26.93
N TYR A 29 4.14 4.55 26.52
CA TYR A 29 2.89 5.25 26.76
C TYR A 29 1.73 4.28 26.93
N ARG A 30 0.60 4.77 27.46
CA ARG A 30 -0.63 3.99 27.59
C ARG A 30 -1.75 4.70 26.81
N ILE A 31 -2.51 3.93 26.01
CA ILE A 31 -3.67 4.38 25.27
C ILE A 31 -4.74 3.28 25.32
N LEU A 32 -6.01 3.67 25.56
CA LEU A 32 -7.14 2.75 25.69
C LEU A 32 -6.85 1.58 26.65
N GLY A 33 -6.19 1.86 27.77
CA GLY A 33 -5.82 0.88 28.79
C GLY A 33 -4.64 -0.04 28.46
N LYS A 34 -4.10 0.03 27.22
CA LYS A 34 -2.97 -0.81 26.75
C LYS A 34 -1.65 -0.04 26.79
N GLU A 35 -0.61 -0.69 27.32
CA GLU A 35 0.76 -0.16 27.26
C GLU A 35 1.39 -0.45 25.90
N LYS A 36 1.96 0.57 25.27
CA LYS A 36 2.64 0.48 23.97
C LYS A 36 3.99 1.20 24.02
N THR A 37 4.88 0.85 23.08
CA THR A 37 6.19 1.48 22.94
C THR A 37 6.39 1.97 21.51
N LEU A 38 6.61 3.29 21.35
CA LEU A 38 6.91 3.95 20.08
C LEU A 38 8.41 4.07 19.88
N ALA A 39 8.91 3.74 18.69
CA ALA A 39 10.27 4.03 18.29
C ALA A 39 10.37 5.48 17.78
N LEU A 40 11.19 6.31 18.44
CA LEU A 40 11.41 7.70 18.07
C LEU A 40 12.60 7.88 17.10
N GLY A 41 13.61 6.99 17.17
CA GLY A 41 14.75 7.00 16.27
C GLY A 41 15.97 6.22 16.81
N VAL A 42 17.05 6.27 16.05
CA VAL A 42 18.34 5.63 16.38
C VAL A 42 19.33 6.72 16.74
N TYR A 43 20.04 6.55 17.85
CA TYR A 43 21.15 7.44 18.21
C TYR A 43 22.45 6.93 17.53
N PRO A 44 23.30 7.79 16.96
CA PRO A 44 23.28 9.26 17.02
C PRO A 44 22.51 9.98 15.89
N GLU A 45 21.93 9.25 14.92
CA GLU A 45 21.17 9.87 13.80
C GLU A 45 20.04 10.80 14.29
N VAL A 46 19.41 10.41 15.40
CA VAL A 46 18.44 11.25 16.11
C VAL A 46 19.08 11.70 17.41
N SER A 47 19.32 13.00 17.53
CA SER A 47 19.84 13.63 18.73
C SER A 47 18.85 13.59 19.90
N LEU A 48 19.29 13.87 21.11
CA LEU A 48 18.42 13.95 22.30
C LEU A 48 17.35 15.04 22.12
N SER A 49 17.72 16.19 21.56
CA SER A 49 16.78 17.28 21.31
C SER A 49 15.66 16.88 20.34
N GLU A 50 16.02 16.27 19.22
CA GLU A 50 15.05 15.77 18.25
C GLU A 50 14.18 14.64 18.81
N ALA A 51 14.75 13.77 19.65
CA ALA A 51 14.00 12.71 20.32
C ALA A 51 12.94 13.30 21.28
N ARG A 52 13.28 14.39 21.99
CA ARG A 52 12.34 15.13 22.85
C ARG A 52 11.23 15.77 22.05
N THR A 53 11.53 16.42 20.93
CA THR A 53 10.51 16.97 20.01
C THR A 53 9.54 15.89 19.52
N LYS A 54 10.06 14.76 19.04
CA LYS A 54 9.24 13.62 18.59
C LYS A 54 8.41 13.01 19.73
N ARG A 55 8.94 12.98 20.96
CA ARG A 55 8.19 12.58 22.16
C ARG A 55 6.99 13.51 22.39
N ASP A 56 7.21 14.82 22.32
CA ASP A 56 6.17 15.80 22.63
C ASP A 56 5.07 15.81 21.56
N GLU A 57 5.43 15.65 20.29
CA GLU A 57 4.48 15.42 19.20
C GLU A 57 3.64 14.14 19.44
N ALA A 58 4.30 13.03 19.81
CA ALA A 58 3.59 11.77 20.09
C ALA A 58 2.66 11.92 21.30
N ARG A 59 3.06 12.65 22.33
CA ARG A 59 2.21 12.91 23.51
C ARG A 59 0.99 13.77 23.19
N LYS A 60 1.13 14.73 22.28
CA LYS A 60 0.02 15.53 21.78
C LYS A 60 -1.03 14.62 21.10
N LEU A 61 -0.59 13.72 20.22
CA LEU A 61 -1.50 12.75 19.59
C LEU A 61 -2.22 11.85 20.60
N ILE A 62 -1.49 11.37 21.63
CA ILE A 62 -2.07 10.54 22.69
C ILE A 62 -3.15 11.33 23.46
N SER A 63 -2.93 12.62 23.73
CA SER A 63 -3.91 13.47 24.40
C SER A 63 -5.17 13.73 23.55
N GLU A 64 -5.03 13.67 22.23
CA GLU A 64 -6.11 13.74 21.23
C GLU A 64 -6.81 12.38 21.00
N GLY A 65 -6.40 11.33 21.73
CA GLY A 65 -6.94 9.98 21.59
C GLY A 65 -6.41 9.20 20.36
N VAL A 66 -5.41 9.73 19.66
CA VAL A 66 -4.81 9.12 18.47
C VAL A 66 -3.60 8.29 18.86
N ASP A 67 -3.54 7.04 18.40
CA ASP A 67 -2.39 6.17 18.65
C ASP A 67 -1.21 6.52 17.72
N PRO A 68 -0.07 7.02 18.27
CA PRO A 68 1.09 7.39 17.45
C PRO A 68 1.71 6.20 16.69
N CYS A 69 1.60 4.97 17.22
CA CYS A 69 2.07 3.77 16.52
C CYS A 69 1.22 3.47 15.28
N GLU A 70 -0.09 3.61 15.38
CA GLU A 70 -1.01 3.42 14.24
C GLU A 70 -0.83 4.55 13.22
N GLN A 71 -0.72 5.81 13.67
CA GLN A 71 -0.44 6.93 12.78
C GLN A 71 0.91 6.77 12.06
N LYS A 72 1.96 6.30 12.76
CA LYS A 72 3.26 6.04 12.15
C LYS A 72 3.20 4.89 11.15
N ARG A 73 2.38 3.86 11.41
CA ARG A 73 2.11 2.78 10.45
C ARG A 73 1.36 3.31 9.24
N ALA A 74 0.33 4.11 9.42
CA ALA A 74 -0.42 4.74 8.35
C ALA A 74 0.46 5.70 7.51
N LYS A 75 1.36 6.48 8.15
CA LYS A 75 2.36 7.32 7.44
C LYS A 75 3.47 6.51 6.76
N LYS A 76 3.81 5.31 7.27
CA LYS A 76 4.79 4.41 6.65
C LYS A 76 4.22 3.67 5.43
N VAL A 77 2.91 3.68 5.27
CA VAL A 77 2.20 3.40 4.02
C VAL A 77 2.13 4.71 3.19
N VAL A 78 3.28 5.42 3.02
CA VAL A 78 3.52 6.10 1.75
C VAL A 78 3.79 4.94 0.80
N PRO A 79 2.91 4.66 -0.18
CA PRO A 79 3.19 3.63 -1.15
C PRO A 79 4.57 3.97 -1.72
N ASP A 80 5.48 3.02 -1.74
CA ASP A 80 6.63 3.15 -2.63
C ASP A 80 6.01 3.36 -4.01
N LEU A 81 6.06 4.59 -4.50
CA LEU A 81 5.45 4.94 -5.79
C LEU A 81 5.93 4.01 -6.89
N GLN A 82 7.12 3.42 -6.73
CA GLN A 82 7.66 2.40 -7.62
C GLN A 82 6.95 1.04 -7.50
N LEU A 83 6.30 0.76 -6.37
CA LEU A 83 5.50 -0.44 -6.14
C LEU A 83 3.98 -0.18 -6.25
N SER A 84 3.57 1.04 -6.60
CA SER A 84 2.16 1.33 -6.81
C SER A 84 1.61 0.55 -8.01
N PHE A 85 0.34 0.15 -7.94
CA PHE A 85 -0.32 -0.55 -9.06
C PHE A 85 -0.22 0.26 -10.36
N GLU A 86 -0.41 1.59 -10.29
CA GLU A 86 -0.30 2.47 -11.46
C GLU A 86 1.10 2.44 -12.06
N HIS A 87 2.16 2.55 -11.25
CA HIS A 87 3.54 2.51 -11.75
C HIS A 87 3.83 1.18 -12.45
N ILE A 88 3.44 0.07 -11.87
CA ILE A 88 3.64 -1.25 -12.46
C ILE A 88 2.78 -1.44 -13.72
N ALA A 89 1.55 -0.93 -13.73
CA ALA A 89 0.68 -0.97 -14.89
C ALA A 89 1.24 -0.15 -16.06
N ARG A 90 1.84 1.02 -15.80
CA ARG A 90 2.51 1.83 -16.82
C ARG A 90 3.77 1.13 -17.36
N ARG A 91 4.55 0.46 -16.51
CA ARG A 91 5.69 -0.37 -16.94
C ARG A 91 5.24 -1.55 -17.81
N TRP A 92 4.19 -2.27 -17.39
CA TRP A 92 3.56 -3.31 -18.20
C TRP A 92 3.09 -2.77 -19.55
N HIS A 93 2.41 -1.64 -19.57
CA HIS A 93 1.93 -1.00 -20.79
C HIS A 93 3.11 -0.67 -21.73
N ALA A 94 4.17 -0.07 -21.23
CA ALA A 94 5.37 0.29 -22.00
C ALA A 94 6.14 -0.95 -22.53
N SER A 95 6.00 -2.11 -21.90
CA SER A 95 6.63 -3.36 -22.37
C SER A 95 5.96 -3.96 -23.62
N ASN A 96 4.72 -3.57 -23.91
CA ASN A 96 3.94 -4.09 -25.05
C ASN A 96 4.19 -3.26 -26.34
N LYS A 97 5.44 -3.22 -26.78
CA LYS A 97 5.89 -2.39 -27.94
C LYS A 97 5.24 -2.74 -29.28
N GLN A 98 4.64 -3.93 -29.38
CA GLN A 98 4.00 -4.43 -30.62
C GLN A 98 2.56 -3.95 -30.81
N TRP A 99 1.99 -3.24 -29.87
CA TRP A 99 0.62 -2.72 -30.00
C TRP A 99 0.57 -1.55 -30.99
N ALA A 100 -0.47 -1.52 -31.81
CA ALA A 100 -0.78 -0.33 -32.58
C ALA A 100 -1.06 0.84 -31.65
N GLN A 101 -0.63 2.05 -32.01
CA GLN A 101 -0.74 3.24 -31.15
C GLN A 101 -2.18 3.46 -30.65
N SER A 102 -3.16 3.36 -31.54
CA SER A 102 -4.59 3.54 -31.19
C SER A 102 -5.10 2.51 -30.17
N HIS A 103 -4.56 1.29 -30.18
CA HIS A 103 -4.88 0.27 -29.18
C HIS A 103 -4.20 0.58 -27.85
N SER A 104 -2.92 0.90 -27.88
CA SER A 104 -2.10 1.30 -26.73
C SER A 104 -2.79 2.44 -25.96
N ASP A 105 -3.17 3.52 -26.63
CA ASP A 105 -3.84 4.67 -26.04
C ASP A 105 -5.16 4.29 -25.37
N LYS A 106 -5.98 3.45 -26.04
CA LYS A 106 -7.24 2.95 -25.47
C LYS A 106 -7.03 2.10 -24.22
N VAL A 107 -6.00 1.28 -24.18
CA VAL A 107 -5.67 0.47 -23.00
C VAL A 107 -5.28 1.37 -21.83
N LEU A 108 -4.36 2.31 -22.05
CA LEU A 108 -3.88 3.21 -21.00
C LEU A 108 -5.02 4.08 -20.47
N LYS A 109 -5.76 4.75 -21.37
CA LYS A 109 -6.89 5.60 -21.00
C LYS A 109 -7.96 4.85 -20.20
N SER A 110 -8.20 3.59 -20.53
CA SER A 110 -9.14 2.77 -19.78
C SER A 110 -8.66 2.46 -18.36
N LEU A 111 -7.34 2.21 -18.15
CA LEU A 111 -6.76 2.04 -16.82
C LEU A 111 -6.84 3.34 -16.02
N GLU A 112 -6.48 4.46 -16.63
CA GLU A 112 -6.52 5.80 -16.01
C GLU A 112 -7.94 6.19 -15.57
N THR A 113 -8.95 5.88 -16.41
CA THR A 113 -10.33 6.28 -16.13
C THR A 113 -11.02 5.37 -15.13
N HIS A 114 -10.74 4.06 -15.19
CA HIS A 114 -11.57 3.07 -14.49
C HIS A 114 -10.84 2.26 -13.40
N VAL A 115 -9.51 2.25 -13.37
CA VAL A 115 -8.75 1.42 -12.42
C VAL A 115 -7.93 2.28 -11.46
N PHE A 116 -7.14 3.21 -11.96
CA PHE A 116 -6.24 4.02 -11.14
C PHE A 116 -6.94 4.85 -10.06
N PRO A 117 -8.15 5.40 -10.25
CA PRO A 117 -8.86 6.11 -9.19
C PRO A 117 -9.18 5.23 -7.96
N PHE A 118 -9.25 3.91 -8.11
CA PHE A 118 -9.59 2.98 -7.04
C PHE A 118 -8.36 2.34 -6.39
N ILE A 119 -7.42 1.85 -7.22
CA ILE A 119 -6.28 1.06 -6.75
C ILE A 119 -4.92 1.57 -7.25
N GLY A 120 -4.87 2.63 -8.04
CA GLY A 120 -3.64 3.13 -8.68
C GLY A 120 -2.51 3.41 -7.70
N ASN A 121 -2.81 4.10 -6.61
CA ASN A 121 -1.83 4.51 -5.59
C ASN A 121 -1.56 3.42 -4.53
N ARG A 122 -2.21 2.25 -4.62
CA ARG A 122 -2.00 1.18 -3.64
C ARG A 122 -0.78 0.36 -4.00
N ASP A 123 -0.06 -0.08 -2.99
CA ASP A 123 1.06 -1.00 -3.14
C ASP A 123 0.57 -2.34 -3.71
N ILE A 124 1.11 -2.73 -4.89
CA ILE A 124 0.71 -3.94 -5.62
C ILE A 124 0.95 -5.22 -4.82
N THR A 125 1.90 -5.20 -3.88
CA THR A 125 2.23 -6.34 -3.03
C THR A 125 1.17 -6.62 -1.96
N THR A 126 0.31 -5.64 -1.67
CA THR A 126 -0.73 -5.71 -0.64
C THR A 126 -2.13 -5.94 -1.22
N LEU A 127 -2.28 -5.89 -2.55
CA LEU A 127 -3.57 -6.05 -3.21
C LEU A 127 -4.08 -7.48 -3.12
N SER A 128 -5.32 -7.61 -2.69
CA SER A 128 -6.07 -8.87 -2.63
C SER A 128 -7.09 -8.97 -3.78
N THR A 129 -7.62 -10.16 -4.03
CA THR A 129 -8.67 -10.38 -5.04
C THR A 129 -9.88 -9.45 -4.85
N PRO A 130 -10.44 -9.25 -3.63
CA PRO A 130 -11.50 -8.26 -3.42
C PRO A 130 -11.13 -6.85 -3.82
N ASP A 131 -9.89 -6.41 -3.58
CA ASP A 131 -9.42 -5.08 -3.97
C ASP A 131 -9.40 -4.90 -5.49
N LEU A 132 -8.92 -5.91 -6.21
CA LEU A 132 -8.86 -5.92 -7.67
C LEU A 132 -10.25 -5.95 -8.32
N LEU A 133 -11.25 -6.46 -7.63
CA LEU A 133 -12.64 -6.48 -8.09
C LEU A 133 -13.35 -5.13 -7.94
N ILE A 134 -12.87 -4.21 -7.08
CA ILE A 134 -13.52 -2.91 -6.86
C ILE A 134 -13.75 -2.14 -8.18
N PRO A 135 -12.73 -1.86 -9.01
CA PRO A 135 -12.92 -1.13 -10.27
C PRO A 135 -13.79 -1.89 -11.28
N VAL A 136 -13.74 -3.22 -11.27
CA VAL A 136 -14.52 -4.08 -12.17
C VAL A 136 -15.99 -4.01 -11.81
N ARG A 137 -16.33 -4.15 -10.53
CA ARG A 137 -17.71 -4.03 -10.03
C ARG A 137 -18.27 -2.63 -10.19
N ALA A 138 -17.44 -1.59 -10.05
CA ALA A 138 -17.86 -0.21 -10.33
C ALA A 138 -18.29 -0.02 -11.80
N ALA A 139 -17.68 -0.76 -12.73
CA ALA A 139 -18.10 -0.77 -14.13
C ALA A 139 -19.39 -1.58 -14.34
N GLU A 140 -19.59 -2.69 -13.63
CA GLU A 140 -20.84 -3.48 -13.67
C GLU A 140 -22.04 -2.67 -13.15
N VAL A 141 -21.88 -1.94 -12.05
CA VAL A 141 -22.92 -1.05 -11.49
C VAL A 141 -23.35 0.00 -12.52
N LYS A 142 -22.43 0.48 -13.36
CA LYS A 142 -22.71 1.38 -14.47
C LYS A 142 -23.26 0.66 -15.72
N GLN A 143 -23.50 -0.65 -15.65
CA GLN A 143 -23.99 -1.50 -16.74
C GLN A 143 -23.08 -1.51 -17.99
N ILE A 144 -21.79 -1.18 -17.83
CA ILE A 144 -20.80 -1.21 -18.92
C ILE A 144 -20.01 -2.53 -18.91
N TYR A 145 -20.72 -3.63 -19.06
CA TYR A 145 -20.21 -5.01 -18.89
C TYR A 145 -19.02 -5.37 -19.79
N GLU A 146 -19.00 -4.86 -21.04
CA GLU A 146 -17.84 -5.07 -21.94
C GLU A 146 -16.57 -4.43 -21.37
N ILE A 147 -16.70 -3.23 -20.79
CA ILE A 147 -15.58 -2.54 -20.16
C ILE A 147 -15.16 -3.32 -18.91
N ALA A 148 -16.10 -3.77 -18.08
CA ALA A 148 -15.81 -4.57 -16.89
C ALA A 148 -14.98 -5.83 -17.24
N SER A 149 -15.37 -6.57 -18.27
CA SER A 149 -14.62 -7.74 -18.75
C SER A 149 -13.20 -7.38 -19.22
N ARG A 150 -13.06 -6.29 -19.97
CA ARG A 150 -11.74 -5.80 -20.44
C ARG A 150 -10.88 -5.32 -19.29
N LEU A 151 -11.47 -4.66 -18.26
CA LEU A 151 -10.74 -4.25 -17.05
C LEU A 151 -10.19 -5.45 -16.29
N GLN A 152 -11.00 -6.50 -16.10
CA GLN A 152 -10.57 -7.74 -15.47
C GLN A 152 -9.36 -8.35 -16.20
N GLN A 153 -9.42 -8.43 -17.54
CA GLN A 153 -8.32 -8.96 -18.35
C GLN A 153 -7.04 -8.13 -18.18
N ARG A 154 -7.16 -6.79 -18.21
CA ARG A 154 -6.02 -5.86 -18.07
C ARG A 154 -5.42 -5.93 -16.67
N ILE A 155 -6.22 -5.92 -15.63
CA ILE A 155 -5.76 -6.07 -14.24
C ILE A 155 -5.01 -7.41 -14.10
N SER A 156 -5.58 -8.50 -14.62
CA SER A 156 -4.92 -9.82 -14.59
C SER A 156 -3.59 -9.83 -15.34
N ALA A 157 -3.48 -9.11 -16.46
CA ALA A 157 -2.25 -8.99 -17.21
C ALA A 157 -1.18 -8.18 -16.45
N VAL A 158 -1.56 -7.07 -15.80
CA VAL A 158 -0.67 -6.29 -14.94
C VAL A 158 -0.16 -7.11 -13.77
N MET A 159 -1.04 -7.83 -13.07
CA MET A 159 -0.65 -8.68 -11.95
C MET A 159 0.27 -9.84 -12.39
N ARG A 160 0.02 -10.42 -13.57
CA ARG A 160 0.91 -11.44 -14.16
C ARG A 160 2.29 -10.86 -14.46
N TYR A 161 2.35 -9.65 -15.02
CA TYR A 161 3.62 -8.94 -15.25
C TYR A 161 4.37 -8.69 -13.95
N ALA A 162 3.67 -8.33 -12.86
CA ALA A 162 4.27 -8.15 -11.55
C ALA A 162 4.90 -9.45 -11.00
N VAL A 163 4.24 -10.62 -11.21
CA VAL A 163 4.82 -11.94 -10.88
C VAL A 163 6.05 -12.23 -11.72
N GLN A 164 5.97 -12.04 -13.04
CA GLN A 164 7.08 -12.26 -13.97
C GLN A 164 8.30 -11.36 -13.69
N SER A 165 8.04 -10.16 -13.17
CA SER A 165 9.07 -9.21 -12.75
C SER A 165 9.61 -9.47 -11.33
N GLY A 166 9.15 -10.51 -10.63
CA GLY A 166 9.57 -10.85 -9.27
C GLY A 166 9.08 -9.89 -8.18
N ILE A 167 8.14 -8.99 -8.51
CA ILE A 167 7.61 -7.99 -7.56
C ILE A 167 6.67 -8.64 -6.55
N ILE A 168 5.82 -9.57 -7.01
CA ILE A 168 4.91 -10.36 -6.17
C ILE A 168 5.14 -11.86 -6.43
N ARG A 169 4.87 -12.68 -5.43
CA ARG A 169 5.05 -14.14 -5.53
C ARG A 169 3.82 -14.86 -6.06
N TYR A 170 2.63 -14.29 -5.85
CA TYR A 170 1.34 -14.88 -6.20
C TYR A 170 0.48 -13.84 -6.93
N ASN A 171 -0.31 -14.29 -7.90
CA ASN A 171 -1.23 -13.45 -8.65
C ASN A 171 -2.67 -13.57 -8.11
N PRO A 172 -3.15 -12.62 -7.28
CA PRO A 172 -4.51 -12.66 -6.74
C PRO A 172 -5.60 -12.42 -7.80
N ALA A 173 -5.23 -11.97 -9.01
CA ALA A 173 -6.21 -11.79 -10.09
C ALA A 173 -6.65 -13.11 -10.74
N LEU A 174 -6.01 -14.24 -10.44
CA LEU A 174 -6.45 -15.54 -10.93
C LEU A 174 -7.84 -15.90 -10.39
N ASP A 175 -8.11 -15.55 -9.14
CA ASP A 175 -9.37 -15.82 -8.45
C ASP A 175 -10.51 -14.86 -8.85
N MET A 176 -10.23 -13.91 -9.76
CA MET A 176 -11.27 -13.05 -10.35
C MET A 176 -12.07 -13.77 -11.44
N ALA A 177 -11.60 -14.93 -11.93
CA ALA A 177 -12.30 -15.72 -12.94
C ALA A 177 -13.68 -16.15 -12.40
N GLY A 178 -14.73 -15.92 -13.19
CA GLY A 178 -16.11 -16.23 -12.80
C GLY A 178 -16.78 -15.22 -11.86
N ALA A 179 -16.08 -14.17 -11.40
CA ALA A 179 -16.65 -13.16 -10.49
C ALA A 179 -17.55 -12.13 -11.21
N LEU A 180 -17.52 -12.08 -12.53
CA LEU A 180 -18.32 -11.16 -13.34
C LEU A 180 -19.69 -11.74 -13.69
N THR A 181 -20.68 -10.86 -13.73
CA THR A 181 -22.02 -11.20 -14.26
C THR A 181 -21.93 -11.50 -15.76
N THR A 182 -22.28 -12.71 -16.12
CA THR A 182 -22.28 -13.14 -17.53
C THR A 182 -23.51 -12.54 -18.23
N VAL A 183 -23.32 -11.52 -19.05
CA VAL A 183 -24.39 -10.99 -19.90
C VAL A 183 -24.40 -11.76 -21.23
N LYS A 184 -25.52 -12.41 -21.58
CA LYS A 184 -25.69 -13.02 -22.89
C LYS A 184 -25.60 -11.93 -23.96
N ARG A 185 -24.63 -12.06 -24.88
CA ARG A 185 -24.56 -11.19 -26.06
C ARG A 185 -25.82 -11.44 -26.90
N GLN A 186 -26.64 -10.41 -27.06
CA GLN A 186 -27.62 -10.41 -28.14
C GLN A 186 -26.86 -10.21 -29.47
N HIS A 187 -26.81 -11.24 -30.29
CA HIS A 187 -26.36 -11.12 -31.67
C HIS A 187 -27.32 -10.16 -32.38
N ARG A 188 -26.83 -9.06 -32.92
CA ARG A 188 -27.62 -8.27 -33.86
C ARG A 188 -27.82 -9.16 -35.11
N PRO A 189 -29.05 -9.43 -35.53
CA PRO A 189 -29.27 -10.07 -36.83
C PRO A 189 -28.70 -9.17 -37.94
N ALA A 190 -28.09 -9.82 -38.93
CA ALA A 190 -27.53 -9.17 -40.12
C ALA A 190 -28.61 -8.48 -40.95
#